data_7de320ead09a1826096b0a44135a9768
#
_entry.id   7de320ead09a1826096b0a44135a9768
#
_cell.length_a   1.000
_cell.length_b   1.000
_cell.length_c   1.000
_cell.angle_alpha   90.00
_cell.angle_beta   90.00
_cell.angle_gamma   90.00
#
_symmetry.space_group_name_H-M   'P 1'
#
loop_
_entity.id
_entity.type
_entity.pdbx_description
1 polymer ?
#
loop_
_entity_poly.entity_id
_entity_poly.type
_entity_poly.pdbx_seq_one_letter_code
_entity_poly.pdbx_strand_id
1 'polypeptide(L)'
;MSGDHLSLDRAVRLTRTGDVWLFRGRTRADRTIRVATNSPVNHVGMSVVIEDLPALMWHAELGRALPDLWSGTHQRGAQLHDLSRAVTVWATKYHQQVWLRQLDCPLTRQMDDAVLRTIARLDGTPFPSMARLASRWLQGRMPQRKRDTPHPDLETAYCAEVVALTYEAMGLLPRRHR
;
A
#
# COMPACT_ATOMS: atom_id res chain seq x y z
N MET A 1 -25.30 2.94 5.87
CA MET A 1 -24.47 2.25 6.87
C MET A 1 -23.63 3.31 7.56
N SER A 2 -23.95 3.64 8.79
CA SER A 2 -23.17 4.55 9.63
C SER A 2 -21.85 3.82 9.97
N GLY A 3 -20.74 4.25 9.40
CA GLY A 3 -19.44 3.69 9.74
C GLY A 3 -19.07 4.17 11.14
N ASP A 4 -18.73 3.26 12.04
CA ASP A 4 -18.20 3.62 13.35
C ASP A 4 -16.92 4.43 13.17
N HIS A 5 -16.95 5.69 13.64
CA HIS A 5 -15.76 6.53 13.66
C HIS A 5 -14.87 6.12 14.83
N LEU A 6 -13.70 5.60 14.51
CA LEU A 6 -12.66 5.29 15.49
C LEU A 6 -11.63 6.43 15.56
N SER A 7 -11.14 6.75 16.76
CA SER A 7 -9.94 7.57 16.86
C SER A 7 -8.74 6.82 16.27
N LEU A 8 -7.76 7.54 15.74
CA LEU A 8 -6.54 6.94 15.18
C LEU A 8 -5.85 6.03 16.22
N ASP A 9 -5.68 6.50 17.44
CA ASP A 9 -5.05 5.72 18.51
C ASP A 9 -5.78 4.40 18.79
N ARG A 10 -7.10 4.41 18.74
CA ARG A 10 -7.88 3.19 18.92
C ARG A 10 -7.74 2.26 17.72
N ALA A 11 -7.77 2.80 16.49
CA ALA A 11 -7.59 2.02 15.29
C ALA A 11 -6.18 1.38 15.22
N VAL A 12 -5.13 2.12 15.62
CA VAL A 12 -3.76 1.60 15.70
C VAL A 12 -3.65 0.48 16.74
N ARG A 13 -4.27 0.62 17.91
CA ARG A 13 -4.28 -0.45 18.93
C ARG A 13 -5.07 -1.70 18.53
N LEU A 14 -6.02 -1.58 17.62
CA LEU A 14 -6.84 -2.70 17.13
C LEU A 14 -6.23 -3.37 15.90
N THR A 15 -5.25 -2.74 15.28
CA THR A 15 -4.65 -3.25 14.04
C THR A 15 -3.79 -4.49 14.31
N ARG A 16 -3.80 -5.41 13.37
CA ARG A 16 -3.01 -6.65 13.38
C ARG A 16 -2.22 -6.76 12.09
N THR A 17 -1.19 -7.56 12.08
CA THR A 17 -0.49 -7.91 10.84
C THR A 17 -1.50 -8.43 9.81
N GLY A 18 -1.41 -7.93 8.60
CA GLY A 18 -2.31 -8.30 7.50
C GLY A 18 -3.58 -7.44 7.41
N ASP A 19 -3.89 -6.60 8.38
CA ASP A 19 -4.99 -5.64 8.23
C ASP A 19 -4.64 -4.59 7.16
N VAL A 20 -5.65 -4.09 6.44
CA VAL A 20 -5.44 -3.18 5.32
C VAL A 20 -5.98 -1.79 5.64
N TRP A 21 -5.15 -0.80 5.40
CA TRP A 21 -5.48 0.61 5.50
C TRP A 21 -5.72 1.19 4.11
N LEU A 22 -6.92 1.72 3.90
CA LEU A 22 -7.38 2.25 2.63
C LEU A 22 -7.45 3.77 2.69
N PHE A 23 -7.02 4.44 1.63
CA PHE A 23 -6.97 5.89 1.56
C PHE A 23 -7.70 6.40 0.31
N ARG A 24 -8.48 7.46 0.49
CA ARG A 24 -9.23 8.10 -0.59
C ARG A 24 -9.08 9.61 -0.53
N GLY A 25 -8.36 10.15 -1.48
CA GLY A 25 -8.25 11.58 -1.69
C GLY A 25 -9.40 12.16 -2.52
N ARG A 26 -9.48 13.49 -2.51
CA ARG A 26 -10.54 14.25 -3.19
C ARG A 26 -10.02 15.10 -4.36
N THR A 27 -8.73 15.12 -4.62
CA THR A 27 -8.14 15.90 -5.71
C THR A 27 -8.54 15.35 -7.07
N ARG A 28 -8.33 16.13 -8.13
CA ARG A 28 -8.56 15.66 -9.51
C ARG A 28 -7.64 14.48 -9.84
N ALA A 29 -6.38 14.53 -9.39
CA ALA A 29 -5.43 13.42 -9.54
C ALA A 29 -5.94 12.14 -8.87
N ASP A 30 -6.43 12.21 -7.60
CA ASP A 30 -7.00 11.05 -6.91
C ASP A 30 -8.20 10.47 -7.64
N ARG A 31 -9.04 11.33 -8.24
CA ARG A 31 -10.17 10.88 -9.04
C ARG A 31 -9.72 10.15 -10.30
N THR A 32 -8.74 10.70 -11.01
CA THR A 32 -8.17 10.07 -12.21
C THR A 32 -7.62 8.69 -11.89
N ILE A 33 -6.87 8.56 -10.78
CA ILE A 33 -6.36 7.27 -10.31
C ILE A 33 -7.50 6.27 -10.11
N ARG A 34 -8.53 6.65 -9.35
CA ARG A 34 -9.65 5.74 -9.05
C ARG A 34 -10.41 5.30 -10.32
N VAL A 35 -10.57 6.18 -11.28
CA VAL A 35 -11.20 5.84 -12.56
C VAL A 35 -10.32 4.91 -13.38
N ALA A 36 -9.02 5.22 -13.48
CA ALA A 36 -8.07 4.41 -14.25
C ALA A 36 -7.89 3.00 -13.67
N THR A 37 -7.90 2.86 -12.34
CA THR A 37 -7.75 1.58 -11.64
C THR A 37 -9.08 0.88 -11.36
N ASN A 38 -10.22 1.50 -11.69
CA ASN A 38 -11.56 1.04 -11.31
C ASN A 38 -11.67 0.72 -9.81
N SER A 39 -11.06 1.56 -8.97
CA SER A 39 -10.97 1.38 -7.52
C SER A 39 -11.67 2.51 -6.78
N PRO A 40 -12.37 2.25 -5.67
CA PRO A 40 -12.96 3.29 -4.82
C PRO A 40 -11.90 4.08 -4.02
N VAL A 41 -10.67 3.60 -3.94
CA VAL A 41 -9.55 4.20 -3.19
C VAL A 41 -8.35 4.46 -4.10
N ASN A 42 -7.48 5.34 -3.71
CA ASN A 42 -6.29 5.71 -4.48
C ASN A 42 -4.96 5.30 -3.84
N HIS A 43 -5.00 4.77 -2.63
CA HIS A 43 -3.81 4.22 -1.98
C HIS A 43 -4.21 3.13 -0.98
N VAL A 44 -3.30 2.19 -0.75
CA VAL A 44 -3.47 1.08 0.18
C VAL A 44 -2.15 0.74 0.86
N GLY A 45 -2.21 0.39 2.14
CA GLY A 45 -1.09 -0.16 2.90
C GLY A 45 -1.55 -1.31 3.78
N MET A 46 -0.64 -2.16 4.17
CA MET A 46 -0.86 -3.27 5.11
C MET A 46 -0.18 -2.95 6.43
N SER A 47 -0.87 -3.18 7.55
CA SER A 47 -0.24 -3.11 8.86
C SER A 47 0.62 -4.34 9.14
N VAL A 48 1.73 -4.10 9.81
CA VAL A 48 2.66 -5.12 10.31
C VAL A 48 2.92 -4.82 11.78
N VAL A 49 2.62 -5.79 12.63
CA VAL A 49 2.81 -5.69 14.08
C VAL A 49 3.90 -6.67 14.47
N ILE A 50 4.99 -6.14 14.99
CA ILE A 50 6.14 -6.91 15.48
C ILE A 50 6.24 -6.64 16.97
N GLU A 51 6.45 -7.68 17.77
CA GLU A 51 6.67 -7.53 19.21
C GLU A 51 7.74 -6.45 19.48
N ASP A 52 7.49 -5.62 20.49
CA ASP A 52 8.35 -4.53 20.96
C ASP A 52 8.51 -3.33 20.00
N LEU A 53 7.83 -3.33 18.84
CA LEU A 53 7.83 -2.19 17.93
C LEU A 53 6.44 -1.54 17.82
N PRO A 54 6.37 -0.23 17.56
CA PRO A 54 5.13 0.39 17.13
C PRO A 54 4.57 -0.32 15.89
N ALA A 55 3.25 -0.32 15.71
CA ALA A 55 2.66 -0.85 14.49
C ALA A 55 3.21 -0.13 13.25
N LEU A 56 3.56 -0.89 12.22
CA LEU A 56 4.17 -0.41 10.99
C LEU A 56 3.17 -0.46 9.84
N MET A 57 3.39 0.39 8.84
CA MET A 57 2.68 0.35 7.57
C MET A 57 3.62 -0.12 6.47
N TRP A 58 3.30 -1.26 5.89
CA TRP A 58 3.94 -1.81 4.70
C TRP A 58 3.18 -1.38 3.45
N HIS A 59 3.78 -0.57 2.63
CA HIS A 59 3.17 -0.05 1.41
C HIS A 59 4.22 0.39 0.38
N ALA A 60 3.77 0.94 -0.73
CA ALA A 60 4.67 1.54 -1.69
C ALA A 60 4.29 3.01 -1.91
N GLU A 61 5.25 3.91 -1.87
CA GLU A 61 5.04 5.34 -2.11
C GLU A 61 6.21 6.02 -2.83
N LEU A 62 6.06 7.32 -3.13
CA LEU A 62 7.06 8.11 -3.83
C LEU A 62 8.23 8.59 -2.95
N GLY A 63 8.22 8.29 -1.65
CA GLY A 63 9.27 8.67 -0.71
C GLY A 63 9.33 10.17 -0.40
N ARG A 64 8.23 10.90 -0.52
CA ARG A 64 8.21 12.36 -0.35
C ARG A 64 7.82 12.82 1.05
N ALA A 65 7.10 11.99 1.78
CA ALA A 65 6.46 12.40 3.02
C ALA A 65 7.23 11.98 4.25
N LEU A 66 7.65 10.73 4.28
CA LEU A 66 8.33 10.12 5.40
C LEU A 66 9.58 9.38 4.90
N PRO A 67 10.65 9.32 5.70
CA PRO A 67 11.75 8.41 5.42
C PRO A 67 11.29 6.98 5.71
N ASP A 68 11.76 6.05 4.91
CA ASP A 68 11.62 4.63 5.21
C ASP A 68 12.25 4.29 6.56
N LEU A 69 11.55 3.47 7.34
CA LEU A 69 11.96 3.16 8.71
C LEU A 69 13.27 2.34 8.75
N TRP A 70 13.47 1.49 7.76
CA TRP A 70 14.61 0.57 7.72
C TRP A 70 15.90 1.24 7.26
N SER A 71 15.82 1.99 6.18
CA SER A 71 16.98 2.68 5.61
C SER A 71 17.24 4.06 6.23
N GLY A 72 16.24 4.64 6.90
CA GLY A 72 16.28 6.02 7.40
C GLY A 72 16.30 7.06 6.29
N THR A 73 16.09 6.68 5.04
CA THR A 73 16.18 7.57 3.87
C THR A 73 14.86 7.74 3.15
N HIS A 74 14.73 8.83 2.42
CA HIS A 74 13.61 9.04 1.50
C HIS A 74 13.85 8.24 0.23
N GLN A 75 13.10 7.19 0.01
CA GLN A 75 13.20 6.32 -1.15
C GLN A 75 11.86 6.14 -1.84
N ARG A 76 11.89 5.80 -3.11
CA ARG A 76 10.70 5.53 -3.90
C ARG A 76 10.54 4.02 -4.09
N GLY A 77 9.40 3.49 -3.72
CA GLY A 77 9.13 2.05 -3.86
C GLY A 77 8.42 1.46 -2.65
N ALA A 78 8.58 0.16 -2.47
CA ALA A 78 8.11 -0.55 -1.30
C ALA A 78 8.93 -0.14 -0.07
N GLN A 79 8.26 0.17 1.03
CA GLN A 79 8.90 0.70 2.23
C GLN A 79 8.04 0.54 3.48
N LEU A 80 8.66 0.67 4.62
CA LEU A 80 8.04 0.63 5.93
C LEU A 80 8.00 2.01 6.56
N HIS A 81 6.87 2.36 7.13
CA HIS A 81 6.71 3.55 7.96
C HIS A 81 6.08 3.22 9.31
N ASP A 82 6.30 4.07 10.31
CA ASP A 82 5.42 4.08 11.49
C ASP A 82 3.97 4.30 11.05
N LEU A 83 3.08 3.40 11.46
CA LEU A 83 1.70 3.39 11.01
C LEU A 83 0.96 4.67 11.40
N SER A 84 1.12 5.10 12.65
CA SER A 84 0.43 6.29 13.17
C SER A 84 0.87 7.55 12.42
N ARG A 85 2.18 7.69 12.18
CA ARG A 85 2.74 8.81 11.41
C ARG A 85 2.29 8.78 9.95
N ALA A 86 2.31 7.60 9.33
CA ALA A 86 1.85 7.44 7.95
C ALA A 86 0.38 7.85 7.81
N VAL A 87 -0.52 7.29 8.64
CA VAL A 87 -1.94 7.64 8.61
C VAL A 87 -2.16 9.14 8.88
N THR A 88 -1.44 9.72 9.85
CA THR A 88 -1.54 11.15 10.14
C THR A 88 -1.15 11.99 8.93
N VAL A 89 -0.05 11.69 8.27
CA VAL A 89 0.39 12.41 7.06
C VAL A 89 -0.65 12.31 5.94
N TRP A 90 -1.17 11.11 5.67
CA TRP A 90 -2.18 10.92 4.64
C TRP A 90 -3.49 11.65 4.95
N ALA A 91 -3.92 11.63 6.21
CA ALA A 91 -5.14 12.30 6.63
C ALA A 91 -5.01 13.83 6.67
N THR A 92 -3.89 14.37 7.17
CA THR A 92 -3.73 15.81 7.39
C THR A 92 -3.07 16.53 6.21
N LYS A 93 -1.92 16.05 5.74
CA LYS A 93 -1.17 16.69 4.64
C LYS A 93 -1.84 16.47 3.28
N TYR A 94 -2.35 15.26 3.03
CA TYR A 94 -2.99 14.92 1.75
C TYR A 94 -4.52 14.94 1.82
N HIS A 95 -5.11 15.28 2.96
CA HIS A 95 -6.56 15.40 3.17
C HIS A 95 -7.35 14.17 2.72
N GLN A 96 -6.80 12.98 2.96
CA GLN A 96 -7.43 11.73 2.56
C GLN A 96 -8.33 11.18 3.66
N GLN A 97 -9.43 10.59 3.25
CA GLN A 97 -10.26 9.75 4.11
C GLN A 97 -9.54 8.40 4.29
N VAL A 98 -9.64 7.84 5.49
CA VAL A 98 -8.91 6.62 5.86
C VAL A 98 -9.89 5.59 6.42
N TRP A 99 -9.70 4.34 6.06
CA TRP A 99 -10.45 3.21 6.59
C TRP A 99 -9.52 2.08 6.96
N LEU A 100 -9.76 1.47 8.10
CA LEU A 100 -9.18 0.18 8.51
C LEU A 100 -10.12 -0.94 8.06
N ARG A 101 -9.56 -1.96 7.40
CA ARG A 101 -10.20 -3.23 7.08
C ARG A 101 -9.41 -4.35 7.72
N GLN A 102 -10.01 -4.98 8.72
CA GLN A 102 -9.37 -6.07 9.42
C GLN A 102 -9.43 -7.35 8.60
N LEU A 103 -8.37 -8.14 8.70
CA LEU A 103 -8.28 -9.46 8.08
C LEU A 103 -9.30 -10.40 8.75
N ASP A 104 -10.15 -11.02 7.94
CA ASP A 104 -11.25 -11.89 8.40
C ASP A 104 -10.80 -13.36 8.57
N CYS A 105 -9.60 -13.54 9.10
CA CYS A 105 -9.12 -14.86 9.53
C CYS A 105 -8.10 -14.71 10.66
N PRO A 106 -7.89 -15.76 11.46
CA PRO A 106 -6.82 -15.79 12.46
C PRO A 106 -5.45 -15.71 11.77
N LEU A 107 -4.59 -14.85 12.28
CA LEU A 107 -3.20 -14.80 11.85
C LEU A 107 -2.45 -15.99 12.43
N THR A 108 -1.76 -16.74 11.59
CA THR A 108 -0.87 -17.82 12.01
C THR A 108 0.58 -17.34 12.01
N ARG A 109 1.42 -17.99 12.81
CA ARG A 109 2.88 -17.72 12.80
C ARG A 109 3.50 -17.87 11.41
N GLN A 110 3.02 -18.84 10.63
CA GLN A 110 3.49 -19.03 9.25
C GLN A 110 3.14 -17.83 8.35
N MET A 111 1.98 -17.21 8.55
CA MET A 111 1.58 -15.98 7.83
C MET A 111 2.46 -14.80 8.25
N ASP A 112 2.72 -14.60 9.55
CA ASP A 112 3.62 -13.57 10.05
C ASP A 112 5.01 -13.70 9.44
N ASP A 113 5.59 -14.91 9.50
CA ASP A 113 6.89 -15.20 8.90
C ASP A 113 6.89 -14.92 7.38
N ALA A 114 5.78 -15.19 6.69
CA ALA A 114 5.66 -14.90 5.27
C ALA A 114 5.64 -13.39 4.97
N VAL A 115 4.96 -12.59 5.81
CA VAL A 115 4.99 -11.12 5.72
C VAL A 115 6.40 -10.61 5.90
N LEU A 116 7.10 -11.01 6.97
CA LEU A 116 8.46 -10.55 7.26
C LEU A 116 9.45 -10.94 6.14
N ARG A 117 9.36 -12.16 5.61
CA ARG A 117 10.17 -12.58 4.45
C ARG A 117 9.85 -11.76 3.20
N THR A 118 8.59 -11.39 2.99
CA THR A 118 8.18 -10.58 1.84
C THR A 118 8.73 -9.16 1.97
N ILE A 119 8.65 -8.57 3.15
CA ILE A 119 9.26 -7.27 3.46
C ILE A 119 10.76 -7.32 3.20
N ALA A 120 11.48 -8.26 3.82
CA ALA A 120 12.93 -8.39 3.65
C ALA A 120 13.38 -8.54 2.18
N ARG A 121 12.52 -9.12 1.34
CA ARG A 121 12.78 -9.28 -0.10
C ARG A 121 12.46 -8.05 -0.94
N LEU A 122 11.43 -7.30 -0.58
CA LEU A 122 10.87 -6.23 -1.42
C LEU A 122 11.17 -4.83 -0.89
N ASP A 123 11.59 -4.69 0.38
CA ASP A 123 11.92 -3.40 0.94
C ASP A 123 13.01 -2.73 0.13
N GLY A 124 12.88 -1.41 -0.10
CA GLY A 124 13.78 -0.67 -0.97
C GLY A 124 13.68 -1.01 -2.46
N THR A 125 12.82 -1.94 -2.87
CA THR A 125 12.64 -2.25 -4.29
C THR A 125 12.00 -1.05 -4.99
N PRO A 126 12.70 -0.38 -5.91
CA PRO A 126 12.15 0.76 -6.60
C PRO A 126 11.01 0.34 -7.51
N PHE A 127 10.08 1.26 -7.78
CA PHE A 127 9.07 1.03 -8.80
C PHE A 127 9.73 0.55 -10.09
N PRO A 128 9.24 -0.53 -10.71
CA PRO A 128 9.67 -0.88 -12.05
C PRO A 128 9.51 0.35 -12.94
N SER A 129 10.46 0.57 -13.85
CA SER A 129 10.39 1.72 -14.75
C SER A 129 9.00 1.80 -15.39
N MET A 130 8.49 3.03 -15.56
CA MET A 130 7.19 3.30 -16.18
C MET A 130 6.94 2.50 -17.45
N ALA A 131 7.99 2.23 -18.22
CA ALA A 131 7.95 1.43 -19.43
C ALA A 131 7.60 -0.06 -19.17
N ARG A 132 8.06 -0.66 -18.07
CA ARG A 132 7.74 -2.06 -17.71
C ARG A 132 6.34 -2.24 -17.17
N LEU A 133 5.85 -1.30 -16.38
CA LEU A 133 4.46 -1.34 -15.89
C LEU A 133 3.47 -1.04 -16.99
N ALA A 134 3.75 -0.04 -17.84
CA ALA A 134 2.96 0.26 -19.01
C ALA A 134 2.94 -0.89 -20.01
N SER A 135 4.07 -1.55 -20.27
CA SER A 135 4.11 -2.70 -21.18
C SER A 135 3.32 -3.90 -20.64
N ARG A 136 3.35 -4.18 -19.35
CA ARG A 136 2.55 -5.25 -18.73
C ARG A 136 1.04 -4.94 -18.76
N TRP A 137 0.68 -3.67 -18.59
CA TRP A 137 -0.71 -3.23 -18.65
C TRP A 137 -1.23 -3.18 -20.08
N LEU A 138 -0.38 -2.85 -21.06
CA LEU A 138 -0.70 -2.74 -22.47
C LEU A 138 -0.68 -4.07 -23.23
N GLN A 139 -0.01 -5.09 -22.73
CA GLN A 139 -0.12 -6.45 -23.26
C GLN A 139 -1.53 -7.03 -23.07
N GLY A 140 -2.36 -6.38 -22.27
CA GLY A 140 -3.78 -6.73 -22.08
C GLY A 140 -4.80 -5.80 -22.75
N ARG A 141 -4.49 -4.55 -23.11
CA ARG A 141 -5.47 -3.58 -23.68
C ARG A 141 -4.84 -2.28 -24.21
N MET A 142 -4.89 -2.08 -25.54
CA MET A 142 -4.91 -0.83 -26.32
C MET A 142 -3.60 -0.17 -26.81
N PRO A 143 -3.69 0.58 -27.94
CA PRO A 143 -2.53 1.09 -28.69
C PRO A 143 -1.92 2.37 -28.09
N GLN A 144 -0.61 2.50 -28.30
CA GLN A 144 0.26 3.52 -27.75
C GLN A 144 -0.07 4.96 -28.18
N ARG A 145 -0.12 5.87 -27.19
CA ARG A 145 0.25 7.26 -27.38
C ARG A 145 1.22 7.69 -26.27
N LYS A 146 2.38 8.17 -26.68
CA LYS A 146 3.44 8.73 -25.82
C LYS A 146 2.95 9.91 -25.01
N ARG A 147 3.19 9.90 -23.69
CA ARG A 147 3.29 11.09 -22.86
C ARG A 147 4.26 10.84 -21.71
N ASP A 148 5.33 11.62 -21.69
CA ASP A 148 6.35 11.69 -20.61
C ASP A 148 5.83 12.58 -19.47
N THR A 149 5.04 12.03 -18.57
CA THR A 149 4.75 12.63 -17.26
C THR A 149 4.65 11.51 -16.22
N PRO A 150 5.20 11.67 -15.01
CA PRO A 150 5.05 10.68 -13.94
C PRO A 150 3.58 10.62 -13.55
N HIS A 151 2.87 9.57 -13.97
CA HIS A 151 1.46 9.38 -13.68
C HIS A 151 1.25 8.85 -12.26
N PRO A 152 0.41 9.50 -11.44
CA PRO A 152 0.00 9.01 -10.12
C PRO A 152 -0.71 7.66 -10.18
N ASP A 153 -1.26 7.27 -11.31
CA ASP A 153 -1.99 6.02 -11.55
C ASP A 153 -1.15 4.75 -11.30
N LEU A 154 0.18 4.87 -11.47
CA LEU A 154 1.10 3.76 -11.30
C LEU A 154 1.46 3.50 -9.84
N GLU A 155 1.44 4.51 -9.00
CA GLU A 155 1.68 4.37 -7.57
C GLU A 155 0.59 3.51 -6.91
N THR A 156 -0.68 3.77 -7.23
CA THR A 156 -1.81 3.00 -6.70
C THR A 156 -1.79 1.55 -7.17
N ALA A 157 -1.46 1.31 -8.43
CA ALA A 157 -1.32 -0.05 -8.94
C ALA A 157 -0.20 -0.81 -8.21
N TYR A 158 0.89 -0.11 -7.87
CA TYR A 158 2.04 -0.70 -7.21
C TYR A 158 1.82 -0.94 -5.71
N CYS A 159 1.19 -0.03 -4.97
CA CYS A 159 0.88 -0.28 -3.56
C CYS A 159 -0.12 -1.44 -3.41
N ALA A 160 -1.10 -1.57 -4.30
CA ALA A 160 -1.98 -2.73 -4.34
C ALA A 160 -1.22 -4.03 -4.71
N GLU A 161 -0.23 -3.96 -5.62
CA GLU A 161 0.61 -5.11 -5.97
C GLU A 161 1.47 -5.59 -4.79
N VAL A 162 2.07 -4.67 -4.03
CA VAL A 162 2.86 -5.00 -2.82
C VAL A 162 1.99 -5.71 -1.79
N VAL A 163 0.79 -5.20 -1.52
CA VAL A 163 -0.16 -5.84 -0.60
C VAL A 163 -0.61 -7.20 -1.13
N ALA A 164 -0.93 -7.30 -2.42
CA ALA A 164 -1.35 -8.56 -3.04
C ALA A 164 -0.26 -9.63 -2.99
N LEU A 165 1.00 -9.28 -3.31
CA LEU A 165 2.15 -10.19 -3.22
C LEU A 165 2.37 -10.68 -1.79
N THR A 166 2.13 -9.80 -0.82
CA THR A 166 2.21 -10.19 0.60
C THR A 166 1.10 -11.17 0.96
N TYR A 167 -0.13 -10.93 0.53
CA TYR A 167 -1.23 -11.88 0.72
C TYR A 167 -1.05 -13.21 -0.03
N GLU A 168 -0.45 -13.19 -1.23
CA GLU A 168 -0.06 -14.43 -1.93
C GLU A 168 0.98 -15.22 -1.12
N ALA A 169 1.95 -14.55 -0.52
CA ALA A 169 2.94 -15.18 0.34
C ALA A 169 2.34 -15.75 1.63
N MET A 170 1.33 -15.09 2.20
CA MET A 170 0.56 -15.56 3.34
C MET A 170 -0.38 -16.75 2.99
N GLY A 171 -0.58 -17.04 1.71
CA GLY A 171 -1.52 -18.08 1.25
C GLY A 171 -2.99 -17.62 1.24
N LEU A 172 -3.26 -16.33 1.37
CA LEU A 172 -4.61 -15.75 1.37
C LEU A 172 -5.12 -15.42 -0.04
N LEU A 173 -4.23 -15.32 -1.01
CA LEU A 173 -4.57 -15.17 -2.42
C LEU A 173 -3.91 -16.29 -3.24
N PRO A 174 -4.57 -16.75 -4.31
CA PRO A 174 -3.96 -17.72 -5.23
C PRO A 174 -2.73 -17.09 -5.88
N ARG A 175 -1.64 -17.86 -5.97
CA ARG A 175 -0.44 -17.42 -6.70
C ARG A 175 -0.81 -17.18 -8.15
N ARG A 176 -0.58 -15.97 -8.64
CA ARG A 176 -0.68 -15.71 -10.07
C ARG A 176 0.42 -16.50 -10.77
N HIS A 177 0.05 -17.47 -11.58
CA HIS A 177 0.99 -18.08 -12.53
C HIS A 177 1.45 -16.97 -13.49
N ARG A 178 2.70 -16.63 -13.41
CA ARG A 178 3.37 -15.66 -14.31
C ARG A 178 3.82 -16.35 -15.56
#